data_cf769ebd9a644bbc0858d8b7340a43db
#
_entry.id   cf769ebd9a644bbc0858d8b7340a43db
#
_cell.length_a   1.000
_cell.length_b   1.000
_cell.length_c   1.000
_cell.angle_alpha   90.00
_cell.angle_beta   90.00
_cell.angle_gamma   90.00
#
_symmetry.space_group_name_H-M   'P 1'
#
loop_
_entity.id
_entity.type
_entity.pdbx_description
1 polymer ?
#
loop_
_entity_poly.entity_id
_entity_poly.type
_entity_poly.pdbx_seq_one_letter_code
_entity_poly.pdbx_strand_id
1 'polypeptide(L)'
;MSPEAPSDPEGRVRRLQIGDGELVVAEHGTGTPCLLVHGFPFDRRMWRGQIDALPGLRLILPDLRGHGESEPTPPPYTLVDLAEDLRQILDHLAIEQVILGGLSMGGYIAFAFAARYPERLRALLLLDTHPKADPLEIRQGRAETAARARKQGVAALVPELTERFVKGHDIEPDKVALIRQMIASTSVEGMVGSLTAMAARPDSTPILASITCPTLIVVGSEDQITPPAMAREMQAAIPGAELVEIPGAGHLAPLEAPAPVNAAIRRFIAANLTQS
;
A
#
# COMPACT_ATOMS: atom_id res chain seq x y z
N MET A 1 18.81 21.97 -24.49
CA MET A 1 18.27 20.86 -23.70
C MET A 1 19.41 20.39 -22.82
N SER A 2 19.38 20.74 -21.56
CA SER A 2 20.36 20.21 -20.59
C SER A 2 20.03 18.76 -20.31
N PRO A 3 21.02 17.84 -20.20
CA PRO A 3 20.73 16.46 -19.86
C PRO A 3 20.14 16.44 -18.44
N GLU A 4 18.98 15.77 -18.30
CA GLU A 4 18.45 15.42 -16.98
C GLU A 4 19.53 14.69 -16.18
N ALA A 5 19.77 15.15 -14.95
CA ALA A 5 20.65 14.46 -14.04
C ALA A 5 20.11 13.04 -13.82
N PRO A 6 20.97 12.01 -13.72
CA PRO A 6 20.53 10.65 -13.44
C PRO A 6 19.67 10.65 -12.17
N SER A 7 18.53 9.98 -12.23
CA SER A 7 17.64 9.81 -11.07
C SER A 7 18.45 9.17 -9.93
N ASP A 8 18.46 9.82 -8.76
CA ASP A 8 19.01 9.23 -7.55
C ASP A 8 18.19 7.95 -7.26
N PRO A 9 18.82 6.76 -7.21
CA PRO A 9 18.10 5.51 -6.99
C PRO A 9 17.37 5.45 -5.64
N GLU A 10 17.78 6.29 -4.67
CA GLU A 10 17.10 6.43 -3.39
C GLU A 10 16.01 7.51 -3.40
N GLY A 11 15.96 8.34 -4.46
CA GLY A 11 15.06 9.49 -4.53
C GLY A 11 15.36 10.54 -3.46
N ARG A 12 14.48 11.53 -3.35
CA ARG A 12 14.56 12.53 -2.27
C ARG A 12 13.88 11.98 -1.02
N VAL A 13 14.64 11.52 -0.05
CA VAL A 13 14.13 11.06 1.24
C VAL A 13 13.88 12.25 2.18
N ARG A 14 12.71 12.30 2.79
CA ARG A 14 12.32 13.26 3.82
C ARG A 14 11.93 12.55 5.10
N ARG A 15 12.21 13.20 6.22
CA ARG A 15 11.70 12.86 7.54
C ARG A 15 10.69 13.92 7.94
N LEU A 16 9.44 13.53 8.10
CA LEU A 16 8.32 14.44 8.37
C LEU A 16 7.78 14.17 9.77
N GLN A 17 7.64 15.23 10.57
CA GLN A 17 6.98 15.14 11.87
C GLN A 17 5.47 14.97 11.63
N ILE A 18 4.93 13.80 11.90
CA ILE A 18 3.53 13.43 11.68
C ILE A 18 2.95 12.93 13.01
N GLY A 19 2.00 13.68 13.57
CA GLY A 19 1.48 13.38 14.90
C GLY A 19 2.60 13.35 15.93
N ASP A 20 2.70 12.26 16.69
CA ASP A 20 3.68 12.07 17.77
C ASP A 20 4.98 11.37 17.31
N GLY A 21 5.19 11.18 16.01
CA GLY A 21 6.37 10.48 15.49
C GLY A 21 6.89 11.03 14.16
N GLU A 22 8.06 10.57 13.76
CA GLU A 22 8.68 10.90 12.49
C GLU A 22 8.40 9.81 11.46
N LEU A 23 7.81 10.18 10.30
CA LEU A 23 7.65 9.28 9.18
C LEU A 23 8.67 9.57 8.08
N VAL A 24 9.20 8.52 7.49
CA VAL A 24 10.10 8.59 6.35
C VAL A 24 9.30 8.48 5.06
N VAL A 25 9.54 9.42 4.15
CA VAL A 25 8.87 9.50 2.86
C VAL A 25 9.91 9.67 1.76
N ALA A 26 9.94 8.75 0.79
CA ALA A 26 10.75 8.90 -0.41
C ALA A 26 9.92 9.49 -1.54
N GLU A 27 10.53 10.41 -2.32
CA GLU A 27 9.93 11.02 -3.49
C GLU A 27 10.75 10.70 -4.74
N HIS A 28 10.10 10.24 -5.81
CA HIS A 28 10.74 9.93 -7.10
C HIS A 28 9.96 10.56 -8.24
N GLY A 29 10.67 11.05 -9.25
CA GLY A 29 10.06 11.63 -10.44
C GLY A 29 9.44 13.01 -10.20
N THR A 30 8.77 13.52 -11.22
CA THR A 30 8.09 14.82 -11.24
C THR A 30 6.75 14.70 -11.94
N GLY A 31 5.82 15.63 -11.68
CA GLY A 31 4.49 15.66 -12.32
C GLY A 31 3.36 15.43 -11.34
N THR A 32 2.33 14.68 -11.76
CA THR A 32 1.12 14.46 -10.95
C THR A 32 1.46 13.67 -9.67
N PRO A 33 1.10 14.17 -8.48
CA PRO A 33 1.35 13.46 -7.22
C PRO A 33 0.66 12.11 -7.17
N CYS A 34 1.42 11.06 -6.85
CA CYS A 34 0.93 9.69 -6.67
C CYS A 34 1.52 9.12 -5.38
N LEU A 35 0.69 8.93 -4.37
CA LEU A 35 1.08 8.37 -3.08
C LEU A 35 0.77 6.88 -3.07
N LEU A 36 1.79 6.04 -2.89
CA LEU A 36 1.66 4.58 -2.87
C LEU A 36 1.94 4.04 -1.47
N VAL A 37 0.91 3.47 -0.86
CA VAL A 37 0.93 2.93 0.51
C VAL A 37 1.22 1.44 0.49
N HIS A 38 2.27 1.04 1.20
CA HIS A 38 2.67 -0.37 1.26
C HIS A 38 1.68 -1.26 2.04
N GLY A 39 1.77 -2.57 1.79
CA GLY A 39 1.06 -3.60 2.54
C GLY A 39 1.77 -3.98 3.84
N PHE A 40 1.08 -4.76 4.68
CA PHE A 40 1.62 -5.34 5.90
C PHE A 40 2.40 -6.64 5.59
N PRO A 41 3.55 -6.88 6.20
CA PRO A 41 4.36 -6.01 7.04
C PRO A 41 5.59 -5.50 6.27
N PHE A 42 5.36 -4.75 5.23
CA PHE A 42 6.40 -4.26 4.31
C PHE A 42 6.75 -2.80 4.60
N ASP A 43 7.47 -2.17 3.66
CA ASP A 43 7.83 -0.77 3.65
C ASP A 43 7.89 -0.24 2.20
N ARG A 44 8.30 1.03 2.02
CA ARG A 44 8.35 1.71 0.72
C ARG A 44 9.14 0.95 -0.35
N ARG A 45 10.11 0.11 0.03
CA ARG A 45 10.96 -0.66 -0.90
C ARG A 45 10.19 -1.65 -1.76
N MET A 46 8.97 -2.01 -1.36
CA MET A 46 8.11 -2.86 -2.18
C MET A 46 7.76 -2.23 -3.54
N TRP A 47 7.79 -0.89 -3.62
CA TRP A 47 7.46 -0.11 -4.81
C TRP A 47 8.64 0.09 -5.77
N ARG A 48 9.79 -0.57 -5.53
CA ARG A 48 10.99 -0.42 -6.37
C ARG A 48 10.74 -0.66 -7.86
N GLY A 49 9.80 -1.55 -8.21
CA GLY A 49 9.44 -1.85 -9.58
C GLY A 49 8.57 -0.77 -10.26
N GLN A 50 8.07 0.21 -9.51
CA GLN A 50 7.28 1.34 -9.99
C GLN A 50 8.14 2.59 -10.18
N ILE A 51 9.28 2.68 -9.48
CA ILE A 51 10.23 3.78 -9.62
C ILE A 51 10.74 3.80 -11.07
N ASP A 52 10.79 5.00 -11.67
CA ASP A 52 11.16 5.26 -13.08
C ASP A 52 10.27 4.60 -14.15
N ALA A 53 9.34 3.73 -13.76
CA ALA A 53 8.44 3.05 -14.68
C ALA A 53 7.11 3.79 -14.93
N LEU A 54 6.84 4.86 -14.16
CA LEU A 54 5.61 5.65 -14.21
C LEU A 54 5.92 7.13 -14.54
N PRO A 55 6.38 7.42 -15.77
CA PRO A 55 6.74 8.78 -16.17
C PRO A 55 5.56 9.74 -16.04
N GLY A 56 5.83 10.99 -15.67
CA GLY A 56 4.80 12.02 -15.44
C GLY A 56 4.13 11.94 -14.07
N LEU A 57 4.53 10.99 -13.23
CA LEU A 57 4.14 10.93 -11.82
C LEU A 57 5.29 11.36 -10.90
N ARG A 58 4.92 12.11 -9.85
CA ARG A 58 5.74 12.30 -8.66
C ARG A 58 5.29 11.25 -7.65
N LEU A 59 6.05 10.15 -7.54
CA LEU A 59 5.77 9.09 -6.58
C LEU A 59 6.13 9.56 -5.18
N ILE A 60 5.24 9.32 -4.23
CA ILE A 60 5.38 9.60 -2.81
C ILE A 60 5.20 8.28 -2.07
N LEU A 61 6.27 7.78 -1.49
CA LEU A 61 6.38 6.44 -0.94
C LEU A 61 6.68 6.53 0.56
N PRO A 62 5.65 6.56 1.43
CA PRO A 62 5.87 6.57 2.87
C PRO A 62 6.21 5.19 3.40
N ASP A 63 7.04 5.14 4.44
CA ASP A 63 7.02 4.07 5.41
C ASP A 63 5.97 4.41 6.47
N LEU A 64 5.05 3.51 6.73
CA LEU A 64 4.05 3.69 7.79
C LEU A 64 4.71 3.58 9.17
N ARG A 65 4.02 4.03 10.22
CA ARG A 65 4.49 3.98 11.62
C ARG A 65 5.09 2.63 11.98
N GLY A 66 6.35 2.63 12.42
CA GLY A 66 7.09 1.43 12.83
C GLY A 66 7.46 0.45 11.74
N HIS A 67 7.34 0.86 10.46
CA HIS A 67 7.78 0.11 9.29
C HIS A 67 8.97 0.83 8.64
N GLY A 68 9.85 0.04 8.00
CA GLY A 68 11.03 0.57 7.31
C GLY A 68 11.89 1.43 8.21
N GLU A 69 12.02 2.73 7.87
CA GLU A 69 12.81 3.71 8.62
C GLU A 69 11.96 4.70 9.44
N SER A 70 10.62 4.57 9.42
CA SER A 70 9.72 5.41 10.20
C SER A 70 9.73 5.02 11.68
N GLU A 71 9.63 6.03 12.55
CA GLU A 71 9.59 5.81 13.98
C GLU A 71 8.38 4.95 14.38
N PRO A 72 8.55 4.05 15.35
CA PRO A 72 7.44 3.32 15.92
C PRO A 72 6.60 4.23 16.81
N THR A 73 5.28 4.14 16.68
CA THR A 73 4.32 4.78 17.57
C THR A 73 3.68 3.71 18.45
N PRO A 74 3.54 3.94 19.76
CA PRO A 74 2.88 2.98 20.65
C PRO A 74 1.47 2.62 20.18
N PRO A 75 1.12 1.33 20.05
CA PRO A 75 -0.25 0.92 19.79
C PRO A 75 -1.13 1.13 21.05
N PRO A 76 -2.49 1.23 20.93
CA PRO A 76 -3.24 1.00 19.68
C PRO A 76 -3.34 2.25 18.80
N TYR A 77 -3.35 2.03 17.50
CA TYR A 77 -3.81 2.99 16.50
C TYR A 77 -4.74 2.29 15.49
N THR A 78 -5.47 3.03 14.70
CA THR A 78 -6.47 2.55 13.76
C THR A 78 -6.05 2.81 12.31
N LEU A 79 -6.76 2.22 11.33
CA LEU A 79 -6.57 2.58 9.92
C LEU A 79 -6.97 4.02 9.63
N VAL A 80 -7.84 4.61 10.45
CA VAL A 80 -8.21 6.03 10.37
C VAL A 80 -7.04 6.92 10.77
N ASP A 81 -6.29 6.53 11.81
CA ASP A 81 -5.08 7.27 12.22
C ASP A 81 -4.02 7.20 11.13
N LEU A 82 -3.86 6.04 10.48
CA LEU A 82 -2.94 5.90 9.34
C LEU A 82 -3.40 6.72 8.12
N ALA A 83 -4.71 6.83 7.87
CA ALA A 83 -5.24 7.71 6.83
C ALA A 83 -5.02 9.19 7.16
N GLU A 84 -5.11 9.57 8.43
CA GLU A 84 -4.75 10.92 8.90
C GLU A 84 -3.27 11.23 8.70
N ASP A 85 -2.37 10.24 8.92
CA ASP A 85 -0.95 10.39 8.60
C ASP A 85 -0.73 10.73 7.13
N LEU A 86 -1.41 10.02 6.23
CA LEU A 86 -1.33 10.30 4.79
C LEU A 86 -1.80 11.73 4.47
N ARG A 87 -2.89 12.19 5.09
CA ARG A 87 -3.37 13.56 4.91
C ARG A 87 -2.31 14.57 5.36
N GLN A 88 -1.69 14.35 6.54
CA GLN A 88 -0.64 15.23 7.04
C GLN A 88 0.61 15.21 6.14
N ILE A 89 0.99 14.05 5.58
CA ILE A 89 2.07 13.97 4.58
C ILE A 89 1.75 14.87 3.38
N LEU A 90 0.52 14.81 2.85
CA LEU A 90 0.09 15.65 1.72
C LEU A 90 0.17 17.14 2.07
N ASP A 91 -0.23 17.53 3.28
CA ASP A 91 -0.18 18.92 3.74
C ASP A 91 1.27 19.42 3.87
N HIS A 92 2.17 18.61 4.45
CA HIS A 92 3.61 18.94 4.52
C HIS A 92 4.25 19.11 3.14
N LEU A 93 3.75 18.39 2.15
CA LEU A 93 4.24 18.45 0.77
C LEU A 93 3.48 19.48 -0.09
N ALA A 94 2.53 20.23 0.50
CA ALA A 94 1.66 21.20 -0.16
C ALA A 94 0.91 20.59 -1.38
N ILE A 95 0.36 19.38 -1.20
CA ILE A 95 -0.38 18.64 -2.23
C ILE A 95 -1.87 18.70 -1.88
N GLU A 96 -2.66 19.32 -2.75
CA GLU A 96 -4.11 19.43 -2.56
C GLU A 96 -4.84 18.13 -2.94
N GLN A 97 -4.50 17.54 -4.07
CA GLN A 97 -5.09 16.29 -4.57
C GLN A 97 -4.03 15.31 -5.02
N VAL A 98 -4.30 14.02 -4.82
CA VAL A 98 -3.35 12.94 -5.06
C VAL A 98 -4.01 11.75 -5.77
N ILE A 99 -3.26 11.04 -6.60
CA ILE A 99 -3.57 9.65 -6.94
C ILE A 99 -3.14 8.82 -5.75
N LEU A 100 -4.10 8.21 -5.03
CA LEU A 100 -3.78 7.38 -3.86
C LEU A 100 -3.80 5.91 -4.26
N GLY A 101 -2.67 5.24 -4.12
CA GLY A 101 -2.55 3.79 -4.33
C GLY A 101 -2.27 3.06 -3.02
N GLY A 102 -2.82 1.86 -2.86
CA GLY A 102 -2.52 1.04 -1.70
C GLY A 102 -2.59 -0.45 -1.99
N LEU A 103 -1.58 -1.19 -1.53
CA LEU A 103 -1.56 -2.64 -1.59
C LEU A 103 -2.06 -3.24 -0.29
N SER A 104 -3.00 -4.19 -0.36
CA SER A 104 -3.46 -4.98 0.80
C SER A 104 -3.90 -4.07 1.96
N MET A 105 -3.16 -4.02 3.08
CA MET A 105 -3.40 -3.08 4.18
C MET A 105 -3.39 -1.61 3.69
N GLY A 106 -2.52 -1.25 2.75
CA GLY A 106 -2.52 0.07 2.14
C GLY A 106 -3.84 0.41 1.45
N GLY A 107 -4.52 -0.59 0.87
CA GLY A 107 -5.87 -0.47 0.33
C GLY A 107 -6.93 -0.24 1.42
N TYR A 108 -6.79 -0.90 2.58
CA TYR A 108 -7.69 -0.64 3.73
C TYR A 108 -7.55 0.80 4.23
N ILE A 109 -6.31 1.33 4.25
CA ILE A 109 -6.03 2.73 4.59
C ILE A 109 -6.62 3.65 3.52
N ALA A 110 -6.52 3.28 2.24
CA ALA A 110 -7.09 4.07 1.14
C ALA A 110 -8.63 4.16 1.23
N PHE A 111 -9.33 3.11 1.67
CA PHE A 111 -10.77 3.18 1.96
C PHE A 111 -11.06 4.13 3.13
N ALA A 112 -10.29 4.07 4.21
CA ALA A 112 -10.46 4.98 5.34
C ALA A 112 -10.20 6.44 4.92
N PHE A 113 -9.22 6.67 4.06
CA PHE A 113 -8.90 7.97 3.47
C PHE A 113 -10.05 8.47 2.56
N ALA A 114 -10.55 7.61 1.65
CA ALA A 114 -11.65 7.96 0.76
C ALA A 114 -12.94 8.32 1.49
N ALA A 115 -13.21 7.68 2.63
CA ALA A 115 -14.37 7.98 3.46
C ALA A 115 -14.26 9.34 4.16
N ARG A 116 -13.05 9.82 4.46
CA ARG A 116 -12.83 11.03 5.27
C ARG A 116 -12.42 12.25 4.45
N TYR A 117 -11.69 12.03 3.37
CA TYR A 117 -11.05 13.07 2.57
C TYR A 117 -11.28 12.84 1.07
N PRO A 118 -12.55 12.60 0.62
CA PRO A 118 -12.83 12.31 -0.79
C PRO A 118 -12.39 13.46 -1.72
N GLU A 119 -12.41 14.70 -1.23
CA GLU A 119 -11.97 15.89 -1.98
C GLU A 119 -10.46 15.92 -2.26
N ARG A 120 -9.67 15.16 -1.49
CA ARG A 120 -8.22 15.04 -1.66
C ARG A 120 -7.83 14.00 -2.71
N LEU A 121 -8.82 13.24 -3.23
CA LEU A 121 -8.58 12.17 -4.19
C LEU A 121 -8.74 12.67 -5.63
N ARG A 122 -7.68 12.53 -6.43
CA ARG A 122 -7.72 12.65 -7.87
C ARG A 122 -8.08 11.31 -8.54
N ALA A 123 -7.59 10.21 -8.00
CA ALA A 123 -7.91 8.84 -8.39
C ALA A 123 -7.54 7.85 -7.29
N LEU A 124 -8.05 6.62 -7.37
CA LEU A 124 -7.68 5.48 -6.51
C LEU A 124 -7.04 4.35 -7.30
N LEU A 125 -5.99 3.74 -6.73
CA LEU A 125 -5.37 2.52 -7.21
C LEU A 125 -5.46 1.47 -6.08
N LEU A 126 -6.33 0.49 -6.20
CA LEU A 126 -6.60 -0.55 -5.20
C LEU A 126 -5.92 -1.85 -5.64
N LEU A 127 -4.79 -2.21 -5.00
CA LEU A 127 -3.95 -3.32 -5.42
C LEU A 127 -4.03 -4.46 -4.40
N ASP A 128 -4.37 -5.66 -4.85
CA ASP A 128 -4.43 -6.88 -4.03
C ASP A 128 -5.07 -6.62 -2.66
N THR A 129 -6.30 -6.09 -2.65
CA THR A 129 -7.01 -5.64 -1.45
C THR A 129 -8.52 -5.93 -1.51
N HIS A 130 -9.23 -5.67 -0.41
CA HIS A 130 -10.69 -5.83 -0.34
C HIS A 130 -11.31 -4.92 0.74
N PRO A 131 -12.62 -4.56 0.67
CA PRO A 131 -13.25 -3.62 1.59
C PRO A 131 -13.75 -4.27 2.89
N LYS A 132 -13.90 -5.61 2.95
CA LYS A 132 -14.60 -6.31 4.03
C LYS A 132 -13.81 -6.27 5.35
N ALA A 133 -14.53 -6.23 6.48
CA ALA A 133 -13.94 -6.48 7.79
C ALA A 133 -13.40 -7.92 7.89
N ASP A 134 -12.42 -8.13 8.78
CA ASP A 134 -11.94 -9.48 9.07
C ASP A 134 -13.02 -10.32 9.77
N PRO A 135 -13.24 -11.57 9.36
CA PRO A 135 -14.00 -12.53 10.14
C PRO A 135 -13.29 -12.86 11.46
N LEU A 136 -14.05 -13.43 12.40
CA LEU A 136 -13.54 -13.67 13.76
C LEU A 136 -12.25 -14.48 13.78
N GLU A 137 -12.16 -15.52 12.98
CA GLU A 137 -10.97 -16.38 12.88
C GLU A 137 -9.71 -15.60 12.47
N ILE A 138 -9.84 -14.73 11.47
CA ILE A 138 -8.72 -13.89 11.01
C ILE A 138 -8.33 -12.88 12.09
N ARG A 139 -9.29 -12.27 12.81
CA ARG A 139 -8.99 -11.38 13.94
C ARG A 139 -8.22 -12.11 15.04
N GLN A 140 -8.61 -13.34 15.36
CA GLN A 140 -7.91 -14.19 16.35
C GLN A 140 -6.48 -14.49 15.91
N GLY A 141 -6.27 -14.92 14.66
CA GLY A 141 -4.94 -15.16 14.13
C GLY A 141 -4.05 -13.91 14.14
N ARG A 142 -4.62 -12.71 13.87
CA ARG A 142 -3.87 -11.44 14.02
C ARG A 142 -3.49 -11.16 15.48
N ALA A 143 -4.39 -11.42 16.44
CA ALA A 143 -4.10 -11.24 17.86
C ALA A 143 -3.00 -12.20 18.34
N GLU A 144 -3.02 -13.44 17.90
CA GLU A 144 -1.98 -14.44 18.21
C GLU A 144 -0.63 -14.03 17.61
N THR A 145 -0.61 -13.58 16.36
CA THR A 145 0.62 -13.09 15.71
C THR A 145 1.17 -11.85 16.44
N ALA A 146 0.31 -10.93 16.87
CA ALA A 146 0.70 -9.76 17.66
C ALA A 146 1.28 -10.16 19.02
N ALA A 147 0.69 -11.15 19.69
CA ALA A 147 1.21 -11.68 20.96
C ALA A 147 2.58 -12.35 20.78
N ARG A 148 2.77 -13.09 19.69
CA ARG A 148 4.06 -13.71 19.36
C ARG A 148 5.12 -12.64 19.05
N ALA A 149 4.77 -11.58 18.30
CA ALA A 149 5.67 -10.47 18.01
C ALA A 149 6.16 -9.79 19.31
N ARG A 150 5.25 -9.55 20.29
CA ARG A 150 5.63 -9.00 21.60
C ARG A 150 6.57 -9.91 22.38
N LYS A 151 6.33 -11.22 22.34
CA LYS A 151 7.07 -12.20 23.14
C LYS A 151 8.41 -12.60 22.54
N GLN A 152 8.49 -12.73 21.22
CA GLN A 152 9.62 -13.35 20.52
C GLN A 152 10.37 -12.36 19.60
N GLY A 153 9.83 -11.17 19.41
CA GLY A 153 10.32 -10.21 18.42
C GLY A 153 9.90 -10.55 17.00
N VAL A 154 10.01 -9.57 16.09
CA VAL A 154 9.62 -9.74 14.68
C VAL A 154 10.51 -10.74 13.96
N ALA A 155 11.80 -10.82 14.30
CA ALA A 155 12.75 -11.74 13.66
C ALA A 155 12.27 -13.21 13.70
N ALA A 156 11.60 -13.62 14.76
CA ALA A 156 11.05 -14.97 14.90
C ALA A 156 9.87 -15.25 13.93
N LEU A 157 9.23 -14.24 13.44
CA LEU A 157 8.07 -14.34 12.53
C LEU A 157 8.46 -14.27 11.03
N VAL A 158 9.68 -13.80 10.72
CA VAL A 158 10.14 -13.60 9.35
C VAL A 158 9.98 -14.84 8.46
N PRO A 159 10.38 -16.06 8.88
CA PRO A 159 10.27 -17.23 8.01
C PRO A 159 8.81 -17.54 7.63
N GLU A 160 7.93 -17.60 8.62
CA GLU A 160 6.50 -17.90 8.43
C GLU A 160 5.79 -16.83 7.58
N LEU A 161 6.02 -15.56 7.90
CA LEU A 161 5.42 -14.46 7.14
C LEU A 161 5.95 -14.42 5.71
N THR A 162 7.24 -14.70 5.50
CA THR A 162 7.78 -14.81 4.13
C THR A 162 7.08 -15.94 3.38
N GLU A 163 7.01 -17.14 3.96
CA GLU A 163 6.36 -18.28 3.32
C GLU A 163 4.92 -17.98 2.91
N ARG A 164 4.17 -17.26 3.75
CA ARG A 164 2.79 -16.86 3.47
C ARG A 164 2.63 -16.08 2.17
N PHE A 165 3.63 -15.27 1.79
CA PHE A 165 3.57 -14.43 0.59
C PHE A 165 4.20 -15.09 -0.65
N VAL A 166 5.09 -16.08 -0.46
CA VAL A 166 5.83 -16.67 -1.59
C VAL A 166 5.37 -18.09 -1.93
N LYS A 167 4.61 -18.74 -1.04
CA LYS A 167 4.21 -20.14 -1.22
C LYS A 167 3.32 -20.32 -2.45
N GLY A 168 3.73 -21.20 -3.33
CA GLY A 168 2.98 -21.53 -4.56
C GLY A 168 3.28 -20.59 -5.72
N HIS A 169 4.18 -19.61 -5.56
CA HIS A 169 4.58 -18.66 -6.59
C HIS A 169 6.05 -18.80 -6.93
N ASP A 170 6.38 -18.69 -8.23
CA ASP A 170 7.76 -18.65 -8.72
C ASP A 170 8.29 -17.20 -8.66
N ILE A 171 8.75 -16.81 -7.47
CA ILE A 171 9.26 -15.47 -7.20
C ILE A 171 10.79 -15.50 -7.22
N GLU A 172 11.41 -14.59 -7.96
CA GLU A 172 12.88 -14.51 -8.06
C GLU A 172 13.54 -14.37 -6.68
N PRO A 173 14.68 -15.04 -6.44
CA PRO A 173 15.34 -15.08 -5.13
C PRO A 173 15.65 -13.71 -4.52
N ASP A 174 15.98 -12.72 -5.33
CA ASP A 174 16.24 -11.34 -4.88
C ASP A 174 14.97 -10.64 -4.36
N LYS A 175 13.81 -10.91 -4.94
CA LYS A 175 12.52 -10.43 -4.46
C LYS A 175 12.14 -11.11 -3.15
N VAL A 176 12.36 -12.41 -3.02
CA VAL A 176 12.17 -13.14 -1.75
C VAL A 176 13.09 -12.58 -0.65
N ALA A 177 14.35 -12.29 -0.99
CA ALA A 177 15.28 -11.67 -0.04
C ALA A 177 14.81 -10.27 0.39
N LEU A 178 14.28 -9.47 -0.54
CA LEU A 178 13.70 -8.16 -0.22
C LEU A 178 12.48 -8.28 0.69
N ILE A 179 11.55 -9.20 0.41
CA ILE A 179 10.38 -9.48 1.27
C ILE A 179 10.84 -9.77 2.70
N ARG A 180 11.83 -10.65 2.88
CA ARG A 180 12.41 -10.98 4.20
C ARG A 180 12.99 -9.76 4.91
N GLN A 181 13.73 -8.93 4.17
CA GLN A 181 14.34 -7.71 4.72
C GLN A 181 13.29 -6.71 5.16
N MET A 182 12.23 -6.48 4.36
CA MET A 182 11.14 -5.59 4.71
C MET A 182 10.40 -6.06 5.98
N ILE A 183 10.07 -7.35 6.06
CA ILE A 183 9.46 -7.93 7.27
C ILE A 183 10.38 -7.73 8.49
N ALA A 184 11.68 -8.02 8.33
CA ALA A 184 12.65 -7.92 9.42
C ALA A 184 12.90 -6.47 9.91
N SER A 185 12.69 -5.46 9.05
CA SER A 185 12.83 -4.05 9.41
C SER A 185 11.59 -3.44 10.10
N THR A 186 10.49 -4.19 10.19
CA THR A 186 9.30 -3.76 10.93
C THR A 186 9.57 -3.83 12.43
N SER A 187 9.28 -2.77 13.19
CA SER A 187 9.38 -2.77 14.65
C SER A 187 8.30 -3.66 15.30
N VAL A 188 8.48 -4.04 16.55
CA VAL A 188 7.45 -4.78 17.30
C VAL A 188 6.17 -3.95 17.41
N GLU A 189 6.29 -2.66 17.68
CA GLU A 189 5.18 -1.72 17.79
C GLU A 189 4.44 -1.58 16.44
N GLY A 190 5.17 -1.43 15.33
CA GLY A 190 4.61 -1.37 13.98
C GLY A 190 3.87 -2.66 13.60
N MET A 191 4.48 -3.81 13.89
CA MET A 191 3.87 -5.14 13.68
C MET A 191 2.56 -5.25 14.46
N VAL A 192 2.60 -4.98 15.77
CA VAL A 192 1.45 -5.11 16.67
C VAL A 192 0.36 -4.10 16.33
N GLY A 193 0.75 -2.84 16.09
CA GLY A 193 -0.19 -1.77 15.76
C GLY A 193 -0.94 -2.05 14.47
N SER A 194 -0.23 -2.44 13.41
CA SER A 194 -0.85 -2.79 12.12
C SER A 194 -1.78 -4.00 12.23
N LEU A 195 -1.38 -5.06 12.94
CA LEU A 195 -2.24 -6.23 13.17
C LEU A 195 -3.51 -5.85 13.93
N THR A 196 -3.38 -5.01 14.96
CA THR A 196 -4.52 -4.53 15.76
C THR A 196 -5.44 -3.63 14.94
N ALA A 197 -4.87 -2.69 14.16
CA ALA A 197 -5.62 -1.80 13.28
C ALA A 197 -6.42 -2.58 12.22
N MET A 198 -5.80 -3.57 11.59
CA MET A 198 -6.47 -4.44 10.63
C MET A 198 -7.58 -5.28 11.27
N ALA A 199 -7.34 -5.84 12.45
CA ALA A 199 -8.34 -6.65 13.16
C ALA A 199 -9.58 -5.83 13.58
N ALA A 200 -9.39 -4.56 13.89
CA ALA A 200 -10.44 -3.65 14.36
C ALA A 200 -11.16 -2.90 13.21
N ARG A 201 -10.68 -3.04 11.96
CA ARG A 201 -11.24 -2.26 10.85
C ARG A 201 -12.73 -2.55 10.62
N PRO A 202 -13.53 -1.53 10.37
CA PRO A 202 -14.91 -1.71 9.94
C PRO A 202 -14.97 -2.30 8.53
N ASP A 203 -16.14 -2.79 8.15
CA ASP A 203 -16.46 -3.11 6.76
C ASP A 203 -16.60 -1.80 5.96
N SER A 204 -15.78 -1.63 4.95
CA SER A 204 -15.80 -0.48 4.04
C SER A 204 -16.70 -0.70 2.82
N THR A 205 -17.38 -1.83 2.68
CA THR A 205 -18.30 -2.08 1.56
C THR A 205 -19.35 -0.98 1.40
N PRO A 206 -19.94 -0.40 2.47
CA PRO A 206 -20.95 0.64 2.34
C PRO A 206 -20.48 1.93 1.66
N ILE A 207 -19.16 2.24 1.70
CA ILE A 207 -18.66 3.47 1.08
C ILE A 207 -18.34 3.31 -0.41
N LEU A 208 -18.26 2.10 -0.95
CA LEU A 208 -17.80 1.85 -2.31
C LEU A 208 -18.63 2.60 -3.36
N ALA A 209 -19.95 2.61 -3.21
CA ALA A 209 -20.85 3.32 -4.12
C ALA A 209 -20.72 4.86 -4.07
N SER A 210 -20.10 5.41 -3.02
CA SER A 210 -19.84 6.85 -2.87
C SER A 210 -18.48 7.29 -3.41
N ILE A 211 -17.63 6.36 -3.84
CA ILE A 211 -16.35 6.67 -4.49
C ILE A 211 -16.64 7.20 -5.88
N THR A 212 -16.38 8.48 -6.10
CA THR A 212 -16.67 9.18 -7.38
C THR A 212 -15.43 9.46 -8.22
N CYS A 213 -14.22 9.36 -7.64
CA CYS A 213 -13.00 9.53 -8.41
C CYS A 213 -12.72 8.29 -9.28
N PRO A 214 -12.03 8.45 -10.42
CA PRO A 214 -11.57 7.32 -11.23
C PRO A 214 -10.85 6.29 -10.37
N THR A 215 -11.19 5.00 -10.53
CA THR A 215 -10.64 3.93 -9.70
C THR A 215 -10.13 2.77 -10.57
N LEU A 216 -8.87 2.38 -10.36
CA LEU A 216 -8.27 1.17 -10.91
C LEU A 216 -8.11 0.14 -9.81
N ILE A 217 -8.60 -1.07 -10.05
CA ILE A 217 -8.41 -2.24 -9.22
C ILE A 217 -7.42 -3.16 -9.93
N VAL A 218 -6.37 -3.58 -9.23
CA VAL A 218 -5.39 -4.54 -9.74
C VAL A 218 -5.33 -5.72 -8.79
N VAL A 219 -5.31 -6.94 -9.30
CA VAL A 219 -5.20 -8.15 -8.49
C VAL A 219 -4.37 -9.21 -9.21
N GLY A 220 -3.53 -9.92 -8.47
CA GLY A 220 -2.85 -11.11 -9.00
C GLY A 220 -3.86 -12.23 -9.27
N SER A 221 -3.78 -12.90 -10.43
CA SER A 221 -4.71 -13.98 -10.79
C SER A 221 -4.64 -15.19 -9.84
N GLU A 222 -3.52 -15.31 -9.13
CA GLU A 222 -3.24 -16.40 -8.18
C GLU A 222 -3.21 -15.91 -6.72
N ASP A 223 -3.68 -14.69 -6.45
CA ASP A 223 -3.77 -14.17 -5.08
C ASP A 223 -4.74 -15.02 -4.23
N GLN A 224 -4.18 -15.70 -3.23
CA GLN A 224 -4.93 -16.54 -2.28
C GLN A 224 -5.31 -15.79 -1.00
N ILE A 225 -4.76 -14.59 -0.78
CA ILE A 225 -5.03 -13.76 0.41
C ILE A 225 -6.23 -12.85 0.15
N THR A 226 -6.24 -12.19 -1.00
CA THR A 226 -7.36 -11.37 -1.48
C THR A 226 -7.75 -11.81 -2.89
N PRO A 227 -8.45 -12.96 -3.04
CA PRO A 227 -8.68 -13.58 -4.33
C PRO A 227 -9.37 -12.68 -5.35
N PRO A 228 -9.19 -12.90 -6.67
CA PRO A 228 -9.79 -12.10 -7.74
C PRO A 228 -11.30 -11.93 -7.63
N ALA A 229 -12.01 -12.88 -7.00
CA ALA A 229 -13.44 -12.75 -6.73
C ALA A 229 -13.77 -11.51 -5.89
N MET A 230 -12.94 -11.18 -4.90
CA MET A 230 -13.13 -9.96 -4.08
C MET A 230 -12.88 -8.69 -4.88
N ALA A 231 -11.93 -8.71 -5.81
CA ALA A 231 -11.66 -7.60 -6.71
C ALA A 231 -12.83 -7.35 -7.67
N ARG A 232 -13.45 -8.41 -8.19
CA ARG A 232 -14.66 -8.31 -9.04
C ARG A 232 -15.86 -7.76 -8.25
N GLU A 233 -16.03 -8.15 -6.97
CA GLU A 233 -17.06 -7.58 -6.10
C GLU A 233 -16.84 -6.06 -5.90
N MET A 234 -15.59 -5.61 -5.68
CA MET A 234 -15.28 -4.18 -5.59
C MET A 234 -15.56 -3.45 -6.89
N GLN A 235 -15.17 -4.02 -8.04
CA GLN A 235 -15.44 -3.43 -9.35
C GLN A 235 -16.94 -3.23 -9.58
N ALA A 236 -17.75 -4.21 -9.21
CA ALA A 236 -19.20 -4.10 -9.35
C ALA A 236 -19.82 -3.05 -8.43
N ALA A 237 -19.19 -2.74 -7.29
CA ALA A 237 -19.69 -1.83 -6.28
C ALA A 237 -19.18 -0.38 -6.43
N ILE A 238 -18.03 -0.15 -7.08
CA ILE A 238 -17.48 1.19 -7.31
C ILE A 238 -17.86 1.68 -8.71
N PRO A 239 -18.61 2.78 -8.84
CA PRO A 239 -19.05 3.26 -10.15
C PRO A 239 -17.87 3.57 -11.08
N GLY A 240 -17.86 2.98 -12.27
CA GLY A 240 -16.85 3.22 -13.29
C GLY A 240 -15.46 2.62 -13.00
N ALA A 241 -15.31 1.78 -11.99
CA ALA A 241 -14.02 1.16 -11.68
C ALA A 241 -13.55 0.21 -12.80
N GLU A 242 -12.27 0.33 -13.14
CA GLU A 242 -11.57 -0.60 -14.03
C GLU A 242 -10.92 -1.73 -13.19
N LEU A 243 -10.99 -2.97 -13.69
CA LEU A 243 -10.30 -4.11 -13.08
C LEU A 243 -9.28 -4.69 -14.04
N VAL A 244 -8.08 -4.96 -13.52
CA VAL A 244 -7.01 -5.67 -14.23
C VAL A 244 -6.54 -6.83 -13.37
N GLU A 245 -6.70 -8.05 -13.87
CA GLU A 245 -6.11 -9.25 -13.28
C GLU A 245 -4.73 -9.49 -13.90
N ILE A 246 -3.69 -9.66 -13.07
CA ILE A 246 -2.30 -9.86 -13.50
C ILE A 246 -2.02 -11.35 -13.57
N PRO A 247 -1.85 -11.93 -14.77
CA PRO A 247 -1.66 -13.36 -14.93
C PRO A 247 -0.42 -13.87 -14.18
N GLY A 248 -0.57 -14.96 -13.43
CA GLY A 248 0.51 -15.64 -12.71
C GLY A 248 1.06 -14.91 -11.48
N ALA A 249 0.55 -13.71 -11.15
CA ALA A 249 0.95 -13.00 -9.94
C ALA A 249 0.08 -13.42 -8.74
N GLY A 250 0.71 -13.47 -7.57
CA GLY A 250 0.06 -13.65 -6.28
C GLY A 250 -0.31 -12.32 -5.61
N HIS A 251 -0.20 -12.30 -4.28
CA HIS A 251 -0.63 -11.16 -3.44
C HIS A 251 0.25 -9.92 -3.53
N LEU A 252 1.43 -10.02 -4.08
CA LEU A 252 2.37 -8.91 -4.22
C LEU A 252 2.55 -8.53 -5.69
N ALA A 253 1.46 -8.45 -6.46
CA ALA A 253 1.50 -8.22 -7.89
C ALA A 253 2.43 -7.07 -8.33
N PRO A 254 2.51 -5.90 -7.66
CA PRO A 254 3.46 -4.84 -8.01
C PRO A 254 4.93 -5.23 -7.87
N LEU A 255 5.25 -6.15 -6.97
CA LEU A 255 6.60 -6.66 -6.74
C LEU A 255 6.89 -7.89 -7.61
N GLU A 256 5.92 -8.79 -7.74
CA GLU A 256 6.06 -10.03 -8.48
C GLU A 256 6.13 -9.79 -9.99
N ALA A 257 5.21 -8.99 -10.50
CA ALA A 257 5.02 -8.69 -11.92
C ALA A 257 4.93 -7.18 -12.19
N PRO A 258 6.00 -6.39 -11.94
CA PRO A 258 5.95 -4.93 -12.04
C PRO A 258 5.59 -4.42 -13.44
N ALA A 259 6.05 -5.08 -14.51
CA ALA A 259 5.84 -4.59 -15.87
C ALA A 259 4.34 -4.53 -16.28
N PRO A 260 3.53 -5.60 -16.15
CA PRO A 260 2.10 -5.53 -16.44
C PRO A 260 1.33 -4.63 -15.47
N VAL A 261 1.70 -4.55 -14.19
CA VAL A 261 1.09 -3.61 -13.23
C VAL A 261 1.33 -2.16 -13.66
N ASN A 262 2.57 -1.81 -13.98
CA ASN A 262 2.92 -0.48 -14.47
C ASN A 262 2.21 -0.13 -15.78
N ALA A 263 2.07 -1.10 -16.69
CA ALA A 263 1.31 -0.90 -17.94
C ALA A 263 -0.18 -0.60 -17.66
N ALA A 264 -0.79 -1.31 -16.71
CA ALA A 264 -2.16 -1.05 -16.29
C ALA A 264 -2.33 0.36 -15.70
N ILE A 265 -1.43 0.76 -14.77
CA ILE A 265 -1.45 2.08 -14.16
C ILE A 265 -1.27 3.18 -15.22
N ARG A 266 -0.28 3.06 -16.12
CA ARG A 266 -0.07 4.06 -17.20
C ARG A 266 -1.28 4.20 -18.10
N ARG A 267 -1.88 3.09 -18.54
CA ARG A 267 -3.08 3.10 -19.38
C ARG A 267 -4.25 3.79 -18.68
N PHE A 268 -4.49 3.45 -17.43
CA PHE A 268 -5.55 4.04 -16.61
C PHE A 268 -5.36 5.56 -16.44
N ILE A 269 -4.15 6.01 -16.12
CA ILE A 269 -3.84 7.43 -15.96
C ILE A 269 -4.03 8.17 -17.27
N ALA A 270 -3.55 7.63 -18.38
CA ALA A 270 -3.71 8.27 -19.69
C ALA A 270 -5.17 8.39 -20.13
N ALA A 271 -6.02 7.44 -19.75
CA ALA A 271 -7.45 7.45 -20.11
C ALA A 271 -8.28 8.38 -19.22
N ASN A 272 -7.95 8.49 -17.92
CA ASN A 272 -8.83 9.11 -16.92
C ASN A 272 -8.31 10.43 -16.36
N LEU A 273 -7.00 10.72 -16.51
CA LEU A 273 -6.36 11.87 -15.90
C LEU A 273 -5.65 12.71 -17.00
N THR A 274 -6.43 13.23 -17.95
CA THR A 274 -5.92 14.19 -18.93
C THR A 274 -5.20 15.32 -18.22
N GLN A 275 -4.00 15.66 -18.69
CA GLN A 275 -3.22 16.79 -18.17
C GLN A 275 -4.06 18.07 -18.26
N SER A 276 -4.38 18.63 -17.10
CA SER A 276 -4.92 19.98 -16.96
C SER A 276 -3.78 20.97 -16.97
#